data_02655729fc5820040d978ef67771dc12
#
_entry.id   02655729fc5820040d978ef67771dc12
#
_cell.length_a   1.000
_cell.length_b   1.000
_cell.length_c   1.000
_cell.angle_alpha   90.00
_cell.angle_beta   90.00
_cell.angle_gamma   90.00
#
_symmetry.space_group_name_H-M   'P 1'
#
loop_
_entity.id
_entity.type
_entity.pdbx_description
1 polymer ?
#
loop_
_entity_poly.entity_id
_entity_poly.type
_entity_poly.pdbx_seq_one_letter_code
_entity_poly.pdbx_strand_id
1 'polypeptide(L)'
;ARDNTKFCATVIEPTNTPWGEIKQSICVKHTMIIGRTTSGKFIGKDEAYFIAGILNSDIVIQYMQNTFKSNGYSLKKSHFYLPEYDKTNSLHRTISKLAKKASGLDDEIKIAKIQRELSKVYIELCATR
;
A
#
# COMPACT_ATOMS: atom_id res chain seq x y z
N ALA A 1 17.18 9.94 -11.54
CA ALA A 1 17.81 8.63 -11.33
C ALA A 1 16.77 7.61 -10.85
N ARG A 2 16.87 6.39 -11.33
CA ARG A 2 15.99 5.32 -10.90
C ARG A 2 16.48 4.76 -9.57
N ASP A 3 15.66 4.82 -8.53
CA ASP A 3 15.96 4.20 -7.25
C ASP A 3 15.21 2.86 -7.16
N ASN A 4 15.92 1.76 -7.34
CA ASN A 4 15.40 0.41 -7.22
C ASN A 4 15.76 -0.22 -5.88
N THR A 5 16.36 0.52 -4.96
CA THR A 5 16.81 -0.01 -3.68
C THR A 5 15.72 -0.05 -2.63
N LYS A 6 14.64 0.72 -2.82
CA LYS A 6 13.56 0.84 -1.84
C LYS A 6 12.20 0.69 -2.51
N PHE A 7 11.43 -0.27 -2.03
CA PHE A 7 10.03 -0.44 -2.40
C PHE A 7 9.14 0.18 -1.32
N CYS A 8 8.23 1.04 -1.71
CA CYS A 8 7.27 1.64 -0.77
C CYS A 8 5.99 2.06 -1.49
N ALA A 9 4.92 2.21 -0.73
CA ALA A 9 3.65 2.71 -1.22
C ALA A 9 3.17 3.86 -0.35
N THR A 10 2.47 4.80 -0.95
CA THR A 10 1.84 5.91 -0.23
C THR A 10 0.44 6.14 -0.76
N VAL A 11 -0.43 6.66 0.09
CA VAL A 11 -1.78 7.06 -0.30
C VAL A 11 -1.78 8.56 -0.60
N ILE A 12 -2.29 8.90 -1.77
CA ILE A 12 -2.47 10.30 -2.16
C ILE A 12 -3.96 10.61 -2.05
N GLU A 13 -4.31 11.50 -1.10
CA GLU A 13 -5.68 11.93 -0.91
C GLU A 13 -6.02 13.07 -1.88
N PRO A 14 -7.30 13.24 -2.25
CA PRO A 14 -7.74 14.37 -3.05
C PRO A 14 -7.35 15.70 -2.38
N THR A 15 -6.89 16.66 -3.18
CA THR A 15 -6.47 17.97 -2.69
C THR A 15 -7.48 19.03 -3.13
N ASN A 16 -7.94 19.84 -2.18
CA ASN A 16 -8.81 20.98 -2.48
C ASN A 16 -7.98 22.18 -2.94
N THR A 17 -8.39 22.77 -4.06
CA THR A 17 -7.79 23.99 -4.58
C THR A 17 -8.87 25.06 -4.74
N PRO A 18 -8.51 26.35 -4.96
CA PRO A 18 -9.50 27.39 -5.26
C PRO A 18 -10.35 27.09 -6.50
N TRP A 19 -9.87 26.21 -7.37
CA TRP A 19 -10.58 25.82 -8.60
C TRP A 19 -11.31 24.48 -8.49
N GLY A 20 -11.37 23.90 -7.30
CA GLY A 20 -12.04 22.63 -7.04
C GLY A 20 -11.12 21.55 -6.52
N GLU A 21 -11.69 20.35 -6.35
CA GLU A 21 -10.96 19.19 -5.84
C GLU A 21 -10.15 18.52 -6.94
N ILE A 22 -8.87 18.32 -6.69
CA ILE A 22 -7.99 17.55 -7.58
C ILE A 22 -7.90 16.12 -7.04
N LYS A 23 -8.41 15.17 -7.81
CA LYS A 23 -8.40 13.74 -7.48
C LYS A 23 -7.21 12.98 -8.08
N GLN A 24 -6.50 13.61 -9.00
CA GLN A 24 -5.35 13.01 -9.65
C GLN A 24 -4.09 13.79 -9.31
N SER A 25 -3.01 13.05 -9.11
CA SER A 25 -1.70 13.65 -8.85
C SER A 25 -0.75 13.37 -9.99
N ILE A 26 0.18 14.29 -10.20
CA ILE A 26 1.28 14.08 -11.12
C ILE A 26 2.32 13.22 -10.42
N CYS A 27 2.61 12.06 -10.98
CA CYS A 27 3.61 11.14 -10.43
C CYS A 27 4.86 11.13 -11.29
N VAL A 28 5.97 10.91 -10.64
CA VAL A 28 7.25 10.78 -11.35
C VAL A 28 7.29 9.51 -12.18
N LYS A 29 8.14 9.49 -13.18
CA LYS A 29 8.38 8.32 -14.01
C LYS A 29 8.73 7.09 -13.12
N HIS A 30 8.30 5.93 -13.56
CA HIS A 30 8.48 4.66 -12.85
C HIS A 30 7.67 4.50 -11.56
N THR A 31 6.59 5.26 -11.43
CA THR A 31 5.61 5.11 -10.36
C THR A 31 4.41 4.32 -10.87
N MET A 32 3.97 3.33 -10.10
CA MET A 32 2.73 2.62 -10.37
C MET A 32 1.59 3.27 -9.59
N ILE A 33 0.49 3.52 -10.27
CA ILE A 33 -0.70 4.13 -9.65
C ILE A 33 -1.79 3.06 -9.56
N ILE A 34 -2.34 2.88 -8.36
CA ILE A 34 -3.48 2.01 -8.11
C ILE A 34 -4.66 2.89 -7.71
N GLY A 35 -5.66 2.96 -8.56
CA GLY A 35 -6.81 3.83 -8.32
C GLY A 35 -8.16 3.18 -8.54
N ARG A 36 -8.20 1.96 -9.09
CA ARG A 36 -9.45 1.29 -9.40
C ARG A 36 -9.41 -0.19 -9.05
N THR A 37 -10.58 -0.74 -8.71
CA THR A 37 -10.77 -2.18 -8.54
C THR A 37 -10.82 -2.88 -9.88
N THR A 38 -10.80 -4.21 -9.88
CA THR A 38 -10.96 -5.01 -11.10
C THR A 38 -12.30 -4.77 -11.80
N SER A 39 -13.33 -4.35 -11.06
CA SER A 39 -14.63 -3.99 -11.62
C SER A 39 -14.68 -2.56 -12.19
N GLY A 40 -13.58 -1.81 -12.13
CA GLY A 40 -13.47 -0.47 -12.67
C GLY A 40 -13.93 0.65 -11.75
N LYS A 41 -14.35 0.35 -10.53
CA LYS A 41 -14.74 1.37 -9.54
C LYS A 41 -13.50 2.02 -8.92
N PHE A 42 -13.58 3.32 -8.61
CA PHE A 42 -12.53 3.99 -7.85
C PHE A 42 -12.43 3.39 -6.45
N ILE A 43 -11.20 3.18 -5.97
CA ILE A 43 -10.98 2.72 -4.60
C ILE A 43 -11.34 3.82 -3.62
N GLY A 44 -11.90 3.44 -2.46
CA GLY A 44 -12.15 4.36 -1.37
C GLY A 44 -10.90 4.61 -0.53
N LYS A 45 -11.01 5.55 0.42
CA LYS A 45 -9.90 5.92 1.31
C LYS A 45 -9.41 4.74 2.14
N ASP A 46 -10.31 4.00 2.77
CA ASP A 46 -9.94 2.86 3.60
C ASP A 46 -9.30 1.73 2.79
N GLU A 47 -9.80 1.48 1.59
CA GLU A 47 -9.20 0.51 0.68
C GLU A 47 -7.81 0.94 0.22
N ALA A 48 -7.61 2.22 -0.06
CA ALA A 48 -6.29 2.74 -0.43
C ALA A 48 -5.27 2.51 0.69
N TYR A 49 -5.63 2.78 1.94
CA TYR A 49 -4.76 2.51 3.08
C TYR A 49 -4.56 1.02 3.33
N PHE A 50 -5.57 0.20 3.10
CA PHE A 50 -5.45 -1.26 3.16
C PHE A 50 -4.41 -1.77 2.16
N ILE A 51 -4.49 -1.34 0.91
CA ILE A 51 -3.52 -1.70 -0.13
C ILE A 51 -2.12 -1.22 0.24
N ALA A 52 -1.99 0.05 0.64
CA ALA A 52 -0.70 0.60 1.06
C ALA A 52 -0.13 -0.13 2.28
N GLY A 53 -0.98 -0.54 3.21
CA GLY A 53 -0.57 -1.32 4.38
C GLY A 53 0.04 -2.66 4.00
N ILE A 54 -0.59 -3.39 3.09
CA ILE A 54 -0.06 -4.65 2.59
C ILE A 54 1.28 -4.43 1.87
N LEU A 55 1.33 -3.44 0.96
CA LEU A 55 2.54 -3.15 0.20
C LEU A 55 3.70 -2.65 1.06
N ASN A 56 3.41 -1.99 2.18
CA ASN A 56 4.42 -1.50 3.12
C ASN A 56 4.71 -2.47 4.27
N SER A 57 4.05 -3.62 4.32
CA SER A 57 4.40 -4.65 5.30
C SER A 57 5.83 -5.14 5.03
N ASP A 58 6.55 -5.40 6.09
CA ASP A 58 7.97 -5.78 5.99
C ASP A 58 8.17 -7.02 5.11
N ILE A 59 7.29 -8.02 5.26
CA ILE A 59 7.38 -9.25 4.47
C ILE A 59 7.18 -9.01 2.97
N VAL A 60 6.26 -8.12 2.58
CA VAL A 60 6.01 -7.81 1.17
C VAL A 60 7.16 -6.97 0.60
N ILE A 61 7.67 -6.00 1.37
CA ILE A 61 8.83 -5.20 0.96
C ILE A 61 10.03 -6.11 0.69
N GLN A 62 10.34 -7.03 1.60
CA GLN A 62 11.44 -7.97 1.42
C GLN A 62 11.24 -8.86 0.19
N TYR A 63 10.03 -9.38 0.01
CA TYR A 63 9.72 -10.18 -1.16
C TYR A 63 9.93 -9.41 -2.46
N MET A 64 9.41 -8.19 -2.55
CA MET A 64 9.52 -7.36 -3.75
C MET A 64 10.98 -6.97 -4.03
N GLN A 65 11.72 -6.55 -3.02
CA GLN A 65 13.13 -6.17 -3.18
C GLN A 65 13.99 -7.36 -3.60
N ASN A 66 13.75 -8.53 -3.06
CA ASN A 66 14.50 -9.73 -3.42
C ASN A 66 14.15 -10.28 -4.81
N THR A 67 12.91 -10.11 -5.24
CA THR A 67 12.42 -10.63 -6.53
C THR A 67 12.80 -9.71 -7.70
N PHE A 68 12.81 -8.39 -7.50
CA PHE A 68 12.94 -7.39 -8.58
C PHE A 68 14.18 -6.49 -8.43
N LYS A 69 15.31 -7.04 -8.02
CA LYS A 69 16.52 -6.26 -7.68
C LYS A 69 17.04 -5.34 -8.79
N SER A 70 16.95 -5.74 -10.05
CA SER A 70 17.65 -5.06 -11.15
C SER A 70 16.74 -4.46 -12.21
N ASN A 71 15.48 -4.86 -12.29
CA ASN A 71 14.59 -4.53 -13.41
C ASN A 71 13.43 -3.58 -13.05
N GLY A 72 13.45 -2.99 -11.84
CA GLY A 72 12.31 -2.24 -11.34
C GLY A 72 11.20 -3.17 -10.86
N TYR A 73 10.28 -2.61 -10.09
CA TYR A 73 9.22 -3.38 -9.47
C TYR A 73 8.05 -3.59 -10.44
N SER A 74 7.48 -4.78 -10.41
CA SER A 74 6.27 -5.12 -11.16
C SER A 74 5.25 -5.73 -10.19
N LEU A 75 4.03 -5.23 -10.20
CA LEU A 75 2.97 -5.70 -9.31
C LEU A 75 1.96 -6.54 -10.08
N LYS A 76 1.90 -7.82 -9.76
CA LYS A 76 0.93 -8.77 -10.34
C LYS A 76 0.25 -9.54 -9.23
N LYS A 77 -1.02 -9.90 -9.44
CA LYS A 77 -1.79 -10.71 -8.47
C LYS A 77 -1.15 -12.04 -8.11
N SER A 78 -0.36 -12.60 -9.01
CA SER A 78 0.32 -13.88 -8.79
C SER A 78 1.50 -13.79 -7.82
N HIS A 79 2.00 -12.59 -7.52
CA HIS A 79 3.18 -12.42 -6.68
C HIS A 79 2.87 -12.58 -5.19
N PHE A 80 1.72 -12.10 -4.75
CA PHE A 80 1.29 -12.21 -3.37
C PHE A 80 -0.22 -11.96 -3.25
N TYR A 81 -0.78 -12.30 -2.12
CA TYR A 81 -2.21 -12.16 -1.88
C TYR A 81 -2.58 -10.70 -1.64
N LEU A 82 -3.41 -10.14 -2.51
CA LEU A 82 -3.94 -8.78 -2.39
C LEU A 82 -5.46 -8.83 -2.70
N PRO A 83 -6.28 -9.14 -1.69
CA PRO A 83 -7.73 -9.23 -1.89
C PRO A 83 -8.38 -7.85 -2.00
N GLU A 84 -9.61 -7.80 -2.50
CA GLU A 84 -10.42 -6.60 -2.41
C GLU A 84 -10.75 -6.29 -0.96
N TYR A 85 -10.79 -5.01 -0.62
CA TYR A 85 -11.07 -4.56 0.74
C TYR A 85 -12.49 -4.91 1.15
N ASP A 86 -12.61 -5.60 2.27
CA ASP A 86 -13.89 -5.93 2.90
C ASP A 86 -13.97 -5.23 4.26
N LYS A 87 -14.82 -4.22 4.34
CA LYS A 87 -15.03 -3.45 5.58
C LYS A 87 -15.57 -4.27 6.75
N THR A 88 -16.14 -5.45 6.49
CA THR A 88 -16.63 -6.33 7.54
C THR A 88 -15.53 -7.22 8.11
N ASN A 89 -14.42 -7.38 7.42
CA ASN A 89 -13.29 -8.20 7.86
C ASN A 89 -12.42 -7.40 8.83
N SER A 90 -12.25 -7.91 10.05
CA SER A 90 -11.47 -7.24 11.09
C SER A 90 -9.99 -7.09 10.74
N LEU A 91 -9.40 -8.07 10.05
CA LEU A 91 -8.00 -8.01 9.62
C LEU A 91 -7.80 -6.93 8.57
N HIS A 92 -8.73 -6.79 7.62
CA HIS A 92 -8.68 -5.72 6.63
C HIS A 92 -8.74 -4.34 7.28
N ARG A 93 -9.64 -4.16 8.25
CA ARG A 93 -9.74 -2.90 9.00
C ARG A 93 -8.47 -2.60 9.80
N THR A 94 -7.89 -3.61 10.42
CA THR A 94 -6.64 -3.45 11.19
C THR A 94 -5.49 -3.00 10.30
N ILE A 95 -5.32 -3.62 9.14
CA ILE A 95 -4.29 -3.22 8.16
C ILE A 95 -4.50 -1.77 7.72
N SER A 96 -5.72 -1.40 7.38
CA SER A 96 -6.04 -0.03 6.98
C SER A 96 -5.72 0.99 8.08
N LYS A 97 -6.07 0.69 9.32
CA LYS A 97 -5.79 1.58 10.47
C LYS A 97 -4.30 1.73 10.73
N LEU A 98 -3.54 0.63 10.67
CA LEU A 98 -2.09 0.67 10.85
C LEU A 98 -1.42 1.50 9.75
N ALA A 99 -1.87 1.37 8.52
CA ALA A 99 -1.36 2.16 7.41
C ALA A 99 -1.64 3.66 7.60
N LYS A 100 -2.85 4.01 8.03
CA LYS A 100 -3.20 5.41 8.34
C LYS A 100 -2.32 5.98 9.45
N LYS A 101 -2.10 5.20 10.49
CA LYS A 101 -1.24 5.60 11.62
C LYS A 101 0.19 5.85 11.15
N ALA A 102 0.72 4.96 10.32
CA ALA A 102 2.08 5.10 9.78
C ALA A 102 2.22 6.35 8.90
N SER A 103 1.20 6.68 8.12
CA SER A 103 1.25 7.83 7.21
C SER A 103 1.41 9.18 7.92
N GLY A 104 1.04 9.25 9.20
CA GLY A 104 1.20 10.46 10.01
C GLY A 104 2.49 10.51 10.83
N LEU A 105 3.39 9.55 10.68
CA LEU A 105 4.62 9.46 11.46
C LEU A 105 5.85 9.83 10.63
N ASP A 106 6.78 10.55 11.26
CA ASP A 106 8.09 10.88 10.69
C ASP A 106 9.22 10.04 11.31
N ASP A 107 8.97 9.37 12.43
CA ASP A 107 9.96 8.57 13.15
C ASP A 107 10.13 7.21 12.49
N GLU A 108 11.32 6.97 11.92
CA GLU A 108 11.63 5.73 11.21
C GLU A 108 11.52 4.48 12.10
N ILE A 109 11.85 4.60 13.38
CA ILE A 109 11.75 3.46 14.34
C ILE A 109 10.29 3.08 14.54
N LYS A 110 9.41 4.08 14.72
CA LYS A 110 7.96 3.84 14.88
C LYS A 110 7.34 3.29 13.60
N ILE A 111 7.75 3.80 12.44
CA ILE A 111 7.30 3.30 11.14
C ILE A 111 7.73 1.84 10.97
N ALA A 112 8.98 1.50 11.25
CA ALA A 112 9.48 0.14 11.17
C ALA A 112 8.71 -0.82 12.08
N LYS A 113 8.34 -0.37 13.28
CA LYS A 113 7.52 -1.16 14.20
C LYS A 113 6.15 -1.45 13.60
N ILE A 114 5.50 -0.46 12.99
CA ILE A 114 4.20 -0.64 12.34
C ILE A 114 4.34 -1.58 11.14
N GLN A 115 5.41 -1.48 10.36
CA GLN A 115 5.65 -2.38 9.24
C GLN A 115 5.78 -3.85 9.68
N ARG A 116 6.38 -4.10 10.83
CA ARG A 116 6.41 -5.45 11.42
C ARG A 116 5.05 -5.91 11.89
N GLU A 117 4.26 -5.03 12.50
CA GLU A 117 2.87 -5.33 12.88
C GLU A 117 2.01 -5.63 11.65
N LEU A 118 2.16 -4.85 10.60
CA LEU A 118 1.48 -5.10 9.32
C LEU A 118 1.83 -6.48 8.75
N SER A 119 3.09 -6.89 8.84
CA SER A 119 3.50 -8.22 8.42
C SER A 119 2.80 -9.32 9.18
N LYS A 120 2.68 -9.19 10.50
CA LYS A 120 1.98 -10.18 11.34
C LYS A 120 0.51 -10.29 10.95
N VAL A 121 -0.17 -9.17 10.80
CA VAL A 121 -1.60 -9.16 10.44
C VAL A 121 -1.79 -9.69 9.02
N TYR A 122 -0.90 -9.34 8.10
CA TYR A 122 -0.97 -9.83 6.73
C TYR A 122 -0.76 -11.34 6.65
N ILE A 123 0.20 -11.89 7.39
CA ILE A 123 0.40 -13.35 7.45
C ILE A 123 -0.86 -14.04 7.97
N GLU A 124 -1.47 -13.49 9.00
CA GLU A 124 -2.74 -13.99 9.54
C GLU A 124 -3.85 -13.94 8.48
N LEU A 125 -3.94 -12.85 7.74
CA LEU A 125 -4.89 -12.71 6.63
C LEU A 125 -4.67 -13.77 5.56
N CYS A 126 -3.43 -14.04 5.18
CA CYS A 126 -3.08 -15.07 4.21
C CYS A 126 -3.49 -16.47 4.70
N ALA A 127 -3.39 -16.73 5.99
CA ALA A 127 -3.77 -18.02 6.59
C ALA A 127 -5.28 -18.26 6.58
N THR A 128 -6.09 -17.19 6.48
CA THR A 128 -7.56 -17.28 6.50
C THR A 128 -8.20 -17.31 5.12
N ARG A 129 -7.41 -17.19 4.06
CA ARG A 129 -7.95 -17.20 2.70
C ARG A 129 -8.41 -18.60 2.24
#